data_51d7da4105cd006fb4f4f015f66a4b66
#
_entry.id   51d7da4105cd006fb4f4f015f66a4b66
#
_cell.length_a   1.000
_cell.length_b   1.000
_cell.length_c   1.000
_cell.angle_alpha   90.00
_cell.angle_beta   90.00
_cell.angle_gamma   90.00
#
_symmetry.space_group_name_H-M   'P 1'
#
loop_
_entity.id
_entity.type
_entity.pdbx_description
1 polymer ?
#
loop_
_entity_poly.entity_id
_entity_poly.type
_entity_poly.pdbx_seq_one_letter_code
_entity_poly.pdbx_strand_id
1 'polypeptide(L)'
;VGTSIEITVLRKGLSKAKIFKIVREIIEITSVKTKLINNEIGYLRLTAFNENSSNQLKKEISKIEKNKKLIGYILDLRNNPGGLLSQAVEISDFFLNDGEIVSTKGRKKRDNRKFFAKEGDKINGKPLIVLINNGSASASEIVAGALQDQKRAVLLGETTFGKGSVQII
;
A
#
# COMPACT_ATOMS: atom_id res chain seq x y z
N VAL A 1 -14.09 -21.42 -3.43
CA VAL A 1 -13.36 -22.07 -2.35
C VAL A 1 -13.83 -23.52 -2.26
N GLY A 2 -12.92 -24.49 -2.01
CA GLY A 2 -13.23 -25.91 -1.86
C GLY A 2 -13.34 -26.71 -3.17
N THR A 3 -13.44 -26.06 -4.35
CA THR A 3 -13.38 -26.75 -5.64
C THR A 3 -11.95 -27.08 -6.02
N SER A 4 -11.71 -28.22 -6.68
CA SER A 4 -10.38 -28.60 -7.13
C SER A 4 -10.22 -28.41 -8.65
N ILE A 5 -8.99 -28.14 -9.06
CA ILE A 5 -8.55 -28.20 -10.45
C ILE A 5 -7.35 -29.13 -10.55
N GLU A 6 -7.19 -29.77 -11.70
CA GLU A 6 -6.01 -30.56 -12.01
C GLU A 6 -5.16 -29.83 -13.05
N ILE A 7 -3.87 -29.69 -12.78
CA ILE A 7 -2.91 -29.06 -13.68
C ILE A 7 -1.88 -30.10 -14.07
N THR A 8 -1.76 -30.37 -15.35
CA THR A 8 -0.71 -31.23 -15.89
C THR A 8 0.50 -30.38 -16.28
N VAL A 9 1.64 -30.65 -15.64
CA VAL A 9 2.87 -29.90 -15.87
C VAL A 9 3.90 -30.79 -16.58
N LEU A 10 4.33 -30.33 -17.75
CA LEU A 10 5.47 -30.92 -18.46
C LEU A 10 6.71 -30.05 -18.17
N ARG A 11 7.76 -30.64 -17.64
CA ARG A 11 9.01 -29.94 -17.32
C ARG A 11 10.19 -30.61 -18.03
N LYS A 12 11.09 -29.80 -18.60
CA LYS A 12 12.33 -30.30 -19.21
C LYS A 12 13.12 -31.12 -18.18
N GLY A 13 13.51 -32.34 -18.55
CA GLY A 13 14.22 -33.30 -17.67
C GLY A 13 13.29 -34.30 -16.95
N LEU A 14 11.97 -34.22 -17.11
CA LEU A 14 11.06 -35.28 -16.65
C LEU A 14 10.62 -36.15 -17.83
N SER A 15 10.66 -37.46 -17.64
CA SER A 15 10.23 -38.45 -18.65
C SER A 15 8.70 -38.54 -18.80
N LYS A 16 7.95 -38.05 -17.81
CA LYS A 16 6.47 -38.05 -17.80
C LYS A 16 5.93 -36.74 -17.23
N ALA A 17 4.78 -36.30 -17.73
CA ALA A 17 4.03 -35.18 -17.16
C ALA A 17 3.61 -35.47 -15.70
N LYS A 18 3.67 -34.46 -14.84
CA LYS A 18 3.17 -34.53 -13.46
C LYS A 18 1.78 -33.87 -13.38
N ILE A 19 0.85 -34.54 -12.72
CA ILE A 19 -0.48 -34.00 -12.42
C ILE A 19 -0.48 -33.48 -10.99
N PHE A 20 -0.92 -32.22 -10.83
CA PHE A 20 -1.11 -31.57 -9.53
C PHE A 20 -2.60 -31.28 -9.35
N LYS A 21 -3.18 -31.79 -8.27
CA LYS A 21 -4.53 -31.45 -7.84
C LYS A 21 -4.43 -30.29 -6.85
N ILE A 22 -5.02 -29.14 -7.20
CA ILE A 22 -5.03 -27.92 -6.39
C ILE A 22 -6.45 -27.63 -5.94
N VAL A 23 -6.64 -27.48 -4.64
CA VAL A 23 -7.92 -27.04 -4.06
C VAL A 23 -7.91 -25.53 -3.95
N ARG A 24 -8.97 -24.87 -4.41
CA ARG A 24 -9.10 -23.40 -4.30
C ARG A 24 -9.36 -23.01 -2.85
N GLU A 25 -8.51 -22.15 -2.34
CA GLU A 25 -8.62 -21.56 -1.00
C GLU A 25 -8.54 -20.03 -1.10
N ILE A 26 -8.97 -19.35 -0.04
CA ILE A 26 -8.73 -17.91 0.10
C ILE A 26 -7.26 -17.73 0.48
N ILE A 27 -6.50 -17.11 -0.39
CA ILE A 27 -5.09 -16.79 -0.12
C ILE A 27 -5.03 -15.37 0.45
N GLU A 28 -4.71 -15.25 1.75
CA GLU A 28 -4.42 -13.96 2.35
C GLU A 28 -3.03 -13.48 1.91
N ILE A 29 -3.01 -12.52 1.00
CA ILE A 29 -1.76 -11.90 0.57
C ILE A 29 -1.35 -10.85 1.60
N THR A 30 -0.24 -11.10 2.29
CA THR A 30 0.36 -10.12 3.18
C THR A 30 1.09 -9.05 2.38
N SER A 31 0.51 -7.85 2.30
CA SER A 31 1.09 -6.70 1.60
C SER A 31 1.92 -5.79 2.49
N VAL A 32 1.82 -5.93 3.80
CA VAL A 32 2.53 -5.11 4.79
C VAL A 32 3.59 -5.93 5.51
N LYS A 33 4.82 -5.42 5.53
CA LYS A 33 5.93 -5.95 6.31
C LYS A 33 6.45 -4.86 7.25
N THR A 34 6.70 -5.19 8.50
CA THR A 34 7.13 -4.22 9.51
C THR A 34 8.34 -4.69 10.28
N LYS A 35 9.13 -3.74 10.75
CA LYS A 35 10.21 -3.99 11.70
C LYS A 35 10.49 -2.72 12.51
N LEU A 36 11.12 -2.87 13.67
CA LEU A 36 11.70 -1.77 14.42
C LEU A 36 13.20 -1.65 14.07
N ILE A 37 13.63 -0.43 13.77
CA ILE A 37 15.05 -0.10 13.56
C ILE A 37 15.54 0.55 14.86
N ASN A 38 16.59 0.00 15.46
CA ASN A 38 17.18 0.45 16.74
C ASN A 38 16.17 0.61 17.88
N ASN A 39 15.02 -0.07 17.79
CA ASN A 39 13.90 0.05 18.71
C ASN A 39 13.29 1.47 18.83
N GLU A 40 13.56 2.36 17.86
CA GLU A 40 13.17 3.78 17.88
C GLU A 40 12.41 4.20 16.62
N ILE A 41 12.59 3.51 15.49
CA ILE A 41 11.96 3.86 14.21
C ILE A 41 11.09 2.70 13.72
N GLY A 42 9.82 3.01 13.46
CA GLY A 42 8.87 2.08 12.84
C GLY A 42 9.10 2.02 11.33
N TYR A 43 9.61 0.91 10.81
CA TYR A 43 9.70 0.68 9.37
C TYR A 43 8.49 -0.11 8.90
N LEU A 44 7.75 0.47 7.95
CA LEU A 44 6.54 -0.05 7.34
C LEU A 44 6.78 -0.20 5.84
N ARG A 45 6.85 -1.43 5.33
CA ARG A 45 6.92 -1.68 3.90
C ARG A 45 5.57 -2.12 3.37
N LEU A 46 5.04 -1.40 2.40
CA LEU A 46 3.83 -1.74 1.66
C LEU A 46 4.22 -2.18 0.25
N THR A 47 3.87 -3.42 -0.12
CA THR A 47 4.27 -4.00 -1.41
C THR A 47 3.20 -3.93 -2.48
N ALA A 48 1.93 -3.76 -2.10
CA ALA A 48 0.78 -3.60 -3.00
C ALA A 48 -0.42 -3.01 -2.23
N PHE A 49 -1.39 -2.46 -2.95
CA PHE A 49 -2.65 -1.96 -2.41
C PHE A 49 -3.79 -2.93 -2.75
N ASN A 50 -3.91 -4.00 -1.99
CA ASN A 50 -5.00 -4.97 -2.08
C ASN A 50 -6.09 -4.70 -1.03
N GLU A 51 -7.21 -5.43 -1.06
CA GLU A 51 -8.40 -5.19 -0.23
C GLU A 51 -8.14 -5.12 1.29
N ASN A 52 -7.08 -5.74 1.78
CA ASN A 52 -6.74 -5.80 3.21
C ASN A 52 -5.53 -4.94 3.61
N SER A 53 -4.94 -4.18 2.69
CA SER A 53 -3.69 -3.46 2.95
C SER A 53 -3.81 -2.43 4.06
N SER A 54 -4.89 -1.65 4.09
CA SER A 54 -5.17 -0.65 5.13
C SER A 54 -5.35 -1.30 6.50
N ASN A 55 -6.12 -2.38 6.58
CA ASN A 55 -6.35 -3.10 7.83
C ASN A 55 -5.05 -3.73 8.37
N GLN A 56 -4.23 -4.32 7.48
CA GLN A 56 -2.93 -4.86 7.85
C GLN A 56 -2.02 -3.75 8.39
N LEU A 57 -1.93 -2.61 7.67
CA LEU A 57 -1.09 -1.48 8.08
C LEU A 57 -1.55 -0.90 9.43
N LYS A 58 -2.85 -0.69 9.62
CA LYS A 58 -3.44 -0.23 10.89
C LYS A 58 -3.09 -1.14 12.05
N LYS A 59 -3.21 -2.46 11.86
CA LYS A 59 -2.87 -3.46 12.87
C LYS A 59 -1.38 -3.39 13.24
N GLU A 60 -0.51 -3.26 12.26
CA GLU A 60 0.93 -3.18 12.48
C GLU A 60 1.35 -1.87 13.14
N ILE A 61 0.82 -0.72 12.72
CA ILE A 61 1.03 0.58 13.40
C ILE A 61 0.61 0.48 14.87
N SER A 62 -0.58 -0.07 15.15
CA SER A 62 -1.09 -0.21 16.51
C SER A 62 -0.21 -1.10 17.41
N LYS A 63 0.49 -2.08 16.82
CA LYS A 63 1.47 -2.90 17.57
C LYS A 63 2.74 -2.10 17.88
N ILE A 64 3.25 -1.38 16.88
CA ILE A 64 4.48 -0.61 16.98
C ILE A 64 4.31 0.57 17.93
N GLU A 65 3.16 1.25 17.91
CA GLU A 65 2.83 2.40 18.78
C GLU A 65 2.83 2.04 20.29
N LYS A 66 2.79 0.77 20.66
CA LYS A 66 2.98 0.35 22.05
C LYS A 66 4.41 0.59 22.55
N ASN A 67 5.36 0.78 21.65
CA ASN A 67 6.73 1.13 22.00
C ASN A 67 6.87 2.62 22.29
N LYS A 68 7.00 2.97 23.57
CA LYS A 68 7.14 4.37 24.03
C LYS A 68 8.45 5.07 23.60
N LYS A 69 9.42 4.32 23.07
CA LYS A 69 10.70 4.88 22.58
C LYS A 69 10.64 5.32 21.11
N LEU A 70 9.50 5.14 20.48
CA LEU A 70 9.34 5.40 19.05
C LEU A 70 9.38 6.90 18.75
N ILE A 71 10.32 7.31 17.89
CA ILE A 71 10.57 8.72 17.53
C ILE A 71 10.10 9.07 16.10
N GLY A 72 9.82 8.08 15.25
CA GLY A 72 9.38 8.33 13.87
C GLY A 72 9.14 7.07 13.06
N TYR A 73 8.77 7.28 11.78
CA TYR A 73 8.40 6.22 10.86
C TYR A 73 9.07 6.35 9.49
N ILE A 74 9.26 5.20 8.85
CA ILE A 74 9.61 5.09 7.44
C ILE A 74 8.52 4.27 6.77
N LEU A 75 7.83 4.84 5.78
CA LEU A 75 6.92 4.14 4.88
C LEU A 75 7.65 3.83 3.56
N ASP A 76 7.91 2.57 3.30
CA ASP A 76 8.62 2.13 2.09
C ASP A 76 7.63 1.68 1.01
N LEU A 77 7.51 2.49 -0.05
CA LEU A 77 6.69 2.26 -1.23
C LEU A 77 7.55 1.89 -2.47
N ARG A 78 8.84 1.63 -2.31
CA ARG A 78 9.71 1.26 -3.43
C ARG A 78 9.27 -0.05 -4.06
N ASN A 79 9.23 -0.08 -5.40
CA ASN A 79 8.76 -1.22 -6.20
C ASN A 79 7.32 -1.66 -5.88
N ASN A 80 6.48 -0.72 -5.40
CA ASN A 80 5.07 -0.95 -5.22
C ASN A 80 4.29 -0.40 -6.42
N PRO A 81 3.74 -1.25 -7.30
CA PRO A 81 3.07 -0.81 -8.53
C PRO A 81 1.70 -0.17 -8.30
N GLY A 82 1.27 -0.08 -7.03
CA GLY A 82 -0.04 0.44 -6.66
C GLY A 82 -1.07 -0.65 -6.39
N GLY A 83 -2.31 -0.37 -6.77
CA GLY A 83 -3.48 -1.22 -6.58
C GLY A 83 -4.76 -0.40 -6.39
N LEU A 84 -5.59 -0.76 -5.44
CA LEU A 84 -6.91 -0.18 -5.23
C LEU A 84 -6.85 1.29 -4.76
N LEU A 85 -7.60 2.17 -5.43
CA LEU A 85 -7.75 3.58 -5.07
C LEU A 85 -8.27 3.75 -3.64
N SER A 86 -9.27 2.95 -3.25
CA SER A 86 -9.83 2.99 -1.89
C SER A 86 -8.78 2.77 -0.82
N GLN A 87 -7.86 1.84 -1.06
CA GLN A 87 -6.78 1.54 -0.13
C GLN A 87 -5.73 2.65 -0.08
N ALA A 88 -5.45 3.33 -1.20
CA ALA A 88 -4.59 4.51 -1.20
C ALA A 88 -5.20 5.64 -0.35
N VAL A 89 -6.51 5.89 -0.51
CA VAL A 89 -7.23 6.89 0.28
C VAL A 89 -7.18 6.56 1.77
N GLU A 90 -7.54 5.33 2.16
CA GLU A 90 -7.52 4.90 3.57
C GLU A 90 -6.13 4.97 4.19
N ILE A 91 -5.09 4.55 3.45
CA ILE A 91 -3.71 4.57 3.94
C ILE A 91 -3.17 6.00 4.06
N SER A 92 -3.50 6.89 3.12
CA SER A 92 -3.16 8.32 3.26
C SER A 92 -3.82 8.94 4.49
N ASP A 93 -5.11 8.60 4.70
CA ASP A 93 -5.91 9.06 5.84
C ASP A 93 -5.30 8.68 7.20
N PHE A 94 -4.56 7.56 7.28
CA PHE A 94 -3.89 7.15 8.53
C PHE A 94 -2.82 8.12 9.02
N PHE A 95 -2.28 8.93 8.14
CA PHE A 95 -1.18 9.84 8.45
C PHE A 95 -1.59 11.32 8.38
N LEU A 96 -2.82 11.62 7.97
CA LEU A 96 -3.32 12.98 7.79
C LEU A 96 -4.43 13.28 8.82
N ASN A 97 -4.62 14.55 9.12
CA ASN A 97 -5.74 15.05 9.93
C ASN A 97 -6.78 15.76 9.07
N ASP A 98 -6.38 16.31 7.94
CA ASP A 98 -7.24 17.04 7.00
C ASP A 98 -6.59 17.09 5.60
N GLY A 99 -7.24 17.80 4.69
CA GLY A 99 -6.74 18.06 3.35
C GLY A 99 -7.22 17.06 2.29
N GLU A 100 -7.08 17.47 1.02
CA GLU A 100 -7.42 16.63 -0.12
C GLU A 100 -6.33 15.55 -0.31
N ILE A 101 -6.76 14.29 -0.39
CA ILE A 101 -5.87 13.15 -0.66
C ILE A 101 -5.68 12.97 -2.16
N VAL A 102 -6.80 12.94 -2.90
CA VAL A 102 -6.80 12.74 -4.35
C VAL A 102 -8.11 13.21 -4.95
N SER A 103 -8.04 13.72 -6.19
CA SER A 103 -9.23 13.96 -7.01
C SER A 103 -9.14 13.18 -8.33
N THR A 104 -10.29 12.68 -8.78
CA THR A 104 -10.45 12.07 -10.10
C THR A 104 -11.31 12.94 -10.99
N LYS A 105 -10.92 13.07 -12.25
CA LYS A 105 -11.69 13.78 -13.27
C LYS A 105 -12.07 12.83 -14.39
N GLY A 106 -13.36 12.69 -14.62
CA GLY A 106 -13.90 11.88 -15.70
C GLY A 106 -14.31 12.73 -16.90
N ARG A 107 -14.76 12.08 -17.97
CA ARG A 107 -15.27 12.74 -19.18
C ARG A 107 -16.48 13.65 -18.89
N LYS A 108 -17.34 13.21 -17.96
CA LYS A 108 -18.52 14.00 -17.51
C LYS A 108 -18.25 14.53 -16.12
N LYS A 109 -18.72 15.77 -15.82
CA LYS A 109 -18.54 16.38 -14.49
C LYS A 109 -19.09 15.53 -13.34
N ARG A 110 -20.14 14.74 -13.57
CA ARG A 110 -20.72 13.81 -12.56
C ARG A 110 -19.78 12.68 -12.16
N ASP A 111 -18.74 12.40 -12.97
CA ASP A 111 -17.77 11.34 -12.70
C ASP A 111 -16.58 11.85 -11.88
N ASN A 112 -16.54 13.17 -11.62
CA ASN A 112 -15.50 13.76 -10.81
C ASN A 112 -15.73 13.39 -9.34
N ARG A 113 -14.67 12.98 -8.66
CA ARG A 113 -14.69 12.65 -7.24
C ARG A 113 -13.50 13.30 -6.54
N LYS A 114 -13.70 13.67 -5.28
CA LYS A 114 -12.66 14.16 -4.39
C LYS A 114 -12.68 13.36 -3.10
N PHE A 115 -11.50 13.04 -2.63
CA PHE A 115 -11.31 12.31 -1.39
C PHE A 115 -10.48 13.15 -0.43
N PHE A 116 -10.97 13.30 0.79
CA PHE A 116 -10.36 14.11 1.82
C PHE A 116 -9.99 13.25 3.01
N ALA A 117 -8.94 13.65 3.72
CA ALA A 117 -8.57 13.06 4.98
C ALA A 117 -9.59 13.42 6.07
N LYS A 118 -9.69 12.55 7.06
CA LYS A 118 -10.48 12.72 8.28
C LYS A 118 -9.53 12.87 9.46
N GLU A 119 -9.95 13.57 10.48
CA GLU A 119 -9.17 13.75 11.69
C GLU A 119 -8.72 12.42 12.30
N GLY A 120 -7.48 12.31 12.69
CA GLY A 120 -6.96 11.19 13.45
C GLY A 120 -5.69 10.52 12.92
N ASP A 121 -4.62 11.29 12.73
CA ASP A 121 -3.27 10.75 12.45
C ASP A 121 -2.89 9.62 13.42
N LYS A 122 -2.70 8.41 12.89
CA LYS A 122 -2.47 7.18 13.67
C LYS A 122 -1.07 7.07 14.26
N ILE A 123 -0.16 7.94 13.85
CA ILE A 123 1.21 8.01 14.39
C ILE A 123 1.45 9.27 15.23
N ASN A 124 0.35 9.97 15.59
CA ASN A 124 0.35 11.09 16.52
C ASN A 124 1.37 12.19 16.17
N GLY A 125 1.44 12.60 14.90
CA GLY A 125 2.33 13.65 14.42
C GLY A 125 3.81 13.27 14.37
N LYS A 126 4.20 12.03 14.69
CA LYS A 126 5.62 11.63 14.64
C LYS A 126 6.19 11.85 13.24
N PRO A 127 7.47 12.19 13.11
CA PRO A 127 8.16 12.31 11.83
C PRO A 127 7.93 11.10 10.91
N LEU A 128 7.68 11.37 9.63
CA LEU A 128 7.43 10.36 8.62
C LEU A 128 8.30 10.62 7.39
N ILE A 129 9.03 9.59 6.95
CA ILE A 129 9.75 9.57 5.68
C ILE A 129 9.09 8.53 4.78
N VAL A 130 8.84 8.89 3.52
CA VAL A 130 8.32 7.96 2.51
C VAL A 130 9.42 7.63 1.51
N LEU A 131 9.75 6.36 1.39
CA LEU A 131 10.73 5.90 0.39
C LEU A 131 10.02 5.55 -0.91
N ILE A 132 10.49 6.12 -2.01
CA ILE A 132 9.96 5.94 -3.36
C ILE A 132 11.06 5.62 -4.37
N ASN A 133 10.69 5.01 -5.50
CA ASN A 133 11.54 4.84 -6.66
C ASN A 133 10.70 4.73 -7.95
N ASN A 134 11.34 4.50 -9.09
CA ASN A 134 10.69 4.34 -10.39
C ASN A 134 9.70 3.16 -10.48
N GLY A 135 9.77 2.21 -9.56
CA GLY A 135 8.78 1.13 -9.40
C GLY A 135 7.58 1.50 -8.51
N SER A 136 7.55 2.71 -7.93
CA SER A 136 6.40 3.25 -7.19
C SER A 136 5.41 3.85 -8.18
N ALA A 137 4.19 3.31 -8.27
CA ALA A 137 3.22 3.72 -9.29
C ALA A 137 1.79 3.81 -8.74
N SER A 138 0.93 4.62 -9.42
CA SER A 138 -0.52 4.65 -9.20
C SER A 138 -0.90 4.94 -7.73
N ALA A 139 -1.51 3.98 -6.99
CA ALA A 139 -1.88 4.13 -5.58
C ALA A 139 -0.70 4.55 -4.68
N SER A 140 0.53 4.09 -4.98
CA SER A 140 1.75 4.53 -4.27
C SER A 140 2.01 6.02 -4.50
N GLU A 141 1.75 6.53 -5.70
CA GLU A 141 1.93 7.94 -6.04
C GLU A 141 0.86 8.81 -5.40
N ILE A 142 -0.36 8.28 -5.23
CA ILE A 142 -1.42 8.97 -4.49
C ILE A 142 -1.00 9.18 -3.03
N VAL A 143 -0.53 8.12 -2.37
CA VAL A 143 -0.08 8.20 -0.96
C VAL A 143 1.11 9.14 -0.83
N ALA A 144 2.14 8.98 -1.67
CA ALA A 144 3.32 9.82 -1.64
C ALA A 144 2.98 11.30 -1.89
N GLY A 145 2.18 11.58 -2.94
CA GLY A 145 1.75 12.94 -3.30
C GLY A 145 0.91 13.59 -2.20
N ALA A 146 -0.11 12.89 -1.69
CA ALA A 146 -0.95 13.42 -0.61
C ALA A 146 -0.12 13.79 0.63
N LEU A 147 0.78 12.90 1.06
CA LEU A 147 1.62 13.16 2.24
C LEU A 147 2.64 14.28 2.02
N GLN A 148 3.14 14.46 0.79
CA GLN A 148 4.02 15.55 0.42
C GLN A 148 3.27 16.88 0.36
N ASP A 149 2.15 16.94 -0.36
CA ASP A 149 1.37 18.16 -0.58
C ASP A 149 0.80 18.72 0.73
N GLN A 150 0.38 17.84 1.64
CA GLN A 150 -0.05 18.19 2.99
C GLN A 150 1.12 18.45 3.95
N LYS A 151 2.37 18.44 3.46
CA LYS A 151 3.60 18.64 4.26
C LYS A 151 3.70 17.69 5.46
N ARG A 152 3.10 16.50 5.34
CA ARG A 152 3.08 15.50 6.42
C ARG A 152 4.33 14.63 6.43
N ALA A 153 4.92 14.40 5.27
CA ALA A 153 6.10 13.55 5.13
C ALA A 153 7.15 14.14 4.19
N VAL A 154 8.38 13.69 4.37
CA VAL A 154 9.48 13.93 3.43
C VAL A 154 9.58 12.73 2.50
N LEU A 155 9.57 12.97 1.18
CA LEU A 155 9.84 11.92 0.19
C LEU A 155 11.35 11.78 0.00
N LEU A 156 11.83 10.54 -0.03
CA LEU A 156 13.24 10.21 -0.24
C LEU A 156 13.37 9.09 -1.27
N GLY A 157 14.19 9.29 -2.27
CA GLY A 157 14.48 8.29 -3.31
C GLY A 157 14.53 8.88 -4.70
N GLU A 158 13.94 8.17 -5.66
CA GLU A 158 13.95 8.51 -7.09
C GLU A 158 12.55 8.90 -7.56
N THR A 159 12.49 9.51 -8.74
CA THR A 159 11.21 9.84 -9.42
C THR A 159 10.35 8.59 -9.58
N THR A 160 9.06 8.73 -9.29
CA THR A 160 8.06 7.66 -9.42
C THR A 160 7.68 7.42 -10.89
N PHE A 161 6.87 6.39 -11.15
CA PHE A 161 6.50 5.95 -12.49
C PHE A 161 5.70 7.00 -13.29
N GLY A 162 4.81 7.77 -12.65
CA GLY A 162 3.98 8.80 -13.31
C GLY A 162 2.66 8.27 -13.88
N LYS A 163 2.00 7.30 -13.22
CA LYS A 163 0.70 6.78 -13.65
C LYS A 163 -0.46 7.59 -13.04
N GLY A 164 -0.94 8.59 -13.78
CA GLY A 164 -2.07 9.46 -13.39
C GLY A 164 -3.45 9.03 -13.87
N SER A 165 -3.66 7.77 -14.28
CA SER A 165 -4.96 7.27 -14.76
C SER A 165 -5.57 6.22 -13.85
N VAL A 166 -6.91 6.30 -13.64
CA VAL A 166 -7.71 5.32 -12.90
C VAL A 166 -8.69 4.65 -13.86
N GLN A 167 -8.75 3.33 -13.83
CA GLN A 167 -9.74 2.55 -14.56
C GLN A 167 -10.86 2.15 -13.61
N ILE A 168 -12.11 2.38 -14.03
CA ILE A 168 -13.33 1.93 -13.33
C ILE A 168 -13.94 0.84 -14.21
N ILE A 169 -14.16 -0.33 -13.64
CA ILE A 169 -14.83 -1.46 -14.29
C ILE A 169 -16.30 -1.43 -13.91
#